data_e3997e376a89ea0b1f3cb38fea2afa69
#
_entry.id   e3997e376a89ea0b1f3cb38fea2afa69
#
_cell.length_a   1.000
_cell.length_b   1.000
_cell.length_c   1.000
_cell.angle_alpha   90.00
_cell.angle_beta   90.00
_cell.angle_gamma   90.00
#
_symmetry.space_group_name_H-M   'P 1'
#
loop_
_entity.id
_entity.type
_entity.pdbx_description
1 polymer ?
#
loop_
_entity_poly.entity_id
_entity_poly.type
_entity_poly.pdbx_seq_one_letter_code
_entity_poly.pdbx_strand_id
1 'polypeptide(L)'
;ADDAKIKQAFDGAPRTIVVLDRSFHGRTLATLAATAQPAKQEAFQPLPGGFVSTPINDIQALTRLFEQQGHDICAVMLECIQGESGVHPCTKEFLEAVRNLTKEHGALMVCDEVQTGIFRCGTPFGFQHFGVTPDIVTMAKGIAGGMPMGACAAPAHIAKAYQPGDHGTTFGGSCLAVAAATATLDTLSNGFQQHVQETGEYMRQQLAGVSKVKEVRGVGLMNAIDLDESVDAPALVQKAL
;
A
#
# COMPACT_ATOMS: atom_id res chain seq x y z
N ALA A 1 -22.14 5.19 -27.20
CA ALA A 1 -22.10 6.11 -26.08
C ALA A 1 -21.96 7.52 -26.63
N ASP A 2 -22.69 8.48 -26.06
CA ASP A 2 -22.63 9.88 -26.46
C ASP A 2 -21.37 10.49 -25.85
N ASP A 3 -20.30 10.59 -26.62
CA ASP A 3 -19.00 11.09 -26.18
C ASP A 3 -19.08 12.48 -25.53
N ALA A 4 -20.06 13.31 -25.93
CA ALA A 4 -20.28 14.61 -25.34
C ALA A 4 -20.81 14.51 -23.89
N LYS A 5 -21.70 13.55 -23.60
CA LYS A 5 -22.20 13.30 -22.25
C LYS A 5 -21.12 12.69 -21.35
N ILE A 6 -20.29 11.80 -21.89
CA ILE A 6 -19.14 11.23 -21.16
C ILE A 6 -18.17 12.36 -20.81
N LYS A 7 -17.81 13.20 -21.78
CA LYS A 7 -16.93 14.35 -21.55
C LYS A 7 -17.50 15.31 -20.51
N GLN A 8 -18.78 15.64 -20.59
CA GLN A 8 -19.45 16.54 -19.64
C GLN A 8 -19.50 15.96 -18.23
N ALA A 9 -19.69 14.64 -18.06
CA ALA A 9 -19.69 13.98 -16.78
C ALA A 9 -18.31 14.00 -16.08
N PHE A 10 -17.24 14.12 -16.87
CA PHE A 10 -15.86 14.16 -16.37
C PHE A 10 -15.26 15.57 -16.33
N ASP A 11 -15.88 16.56 -16.96
CA ASP A 11 -15.39 17.94 -16.94
C ASP A 11 -15.47 18.50 -15.50
N GLY A 12 -14.32 18.87 -14.94
CA GLY A 12 -14.19 19.39 -13.59
C GLY A 12 -14.18 18.35 -12.45
N ALA A 13 -14.30 17.05 -12.75
CA ALA A 13 -14.14 16.03 -11.71
C ALA A 13 -12.65 15.88 -11.31
N PRO A 14 -12.33 15.76 -10.00
CA PRO A 14 -10.98 15.47 -9.54
C PRO A 14 -10.48 14.14 -10.13
N ARG A 15 -9.24 14.12 -10.62
CA ARG A 15 -8.67 12.95 -11.33
C ARG A 15 -7.29 12.56 -10.89
N THR A 16 -6.62 13.41 -10.12
CA THR A 16 -5.25 13.17 -9.66
C THR A 16 -5.24 12.26 -8.44
N ILE A 17 -4.46 11.20 -8.53
CA ILE A 17 -4.15 10.32 -7.40
C ILE A 17 -2.73 10.66 -6.94
N VAL A 18 -2.61 11.07 -5.69
CA VAL A 18 -1.31 11.29 -5.04
C VAL A 18 -0.79 9.96 -4.56
N VAL A 19 0.48 9.66 -4.86
CA VAL A 19 1.21 8.49 -4.36
C VAL A 19 2.47 8.94 -3.62
N LEU A 20 3.12 8.06 -2.88
CA LEU A 20 4.39 8.38 -2.23
C LEU A 20 5.58 8.06 -3.13
N ASP A 21 6.63 8.87 -3.06
CA ASP A 21 7.90 8.55 -3.72
C ASP A 21 8.37 7.16 -3.32
N ARG A 22 8.92 6.42 -4.27
CA ARG A 22 9.37 5.03 -4.11
C ARG A 22 8.28 4.02 -3.76
N SER A 23 6.98 4.37 -3.89
CA SER A 23 5.87 3.44 -3.70
C SER A 23 5.92 2.27 -4.67
N PHE A 24 5.23 1.19 -4.31
CA PHE A 24 5.00 0.05 -5.20
C PHE A 24 3.54 -0.40 -5.10
N HIS A 25 2.78 -0.20 -6.19
CA HIS A 25 1.34 -0.53 -6.24
C HIS A 25 0.99 -1.60 -7.26
N GLY A 26 1.97 -2.15 -7.98
CA GLY A 26 1.75 -3.26 -8.91
C GLY A 26 2.46 -3.11 -10.26
N ARG A 27 2.13 -4.04 -11.18
CA ARG A 27 2.75 -4.16 -12.50
C ARG A 27 1.77 -4.03 -13.67
N THR A 28 0.47 -3.88 -13.42
CA THR A 28 -0.49 -3.53 -14.47
C THR A 28 -0.36 -2.05 -14.83
N LEU A 29 -0.79 -1.64 -16.02
CA LEU A 29 -0.48 -0.29 -16.53
C LEU A 29 -0.79 0.85 -15.56
N ALA A 30 -2.00 0.86 -14.97
CA ALA A 30 -2.38 1.91 -14.03
C ALA A 30 -1.62 1.81 -12.70
N THR A 31 -1.47 0.60 -12.14
CA THR A 31 -0.74 0.40 -10.89
C THR A 31 0.77 0.60 -11.06
N LEU A 32 1.30 0.36 -12.28
CA LEU A 32 2.67 0.69 -12.60
C LEU A 32 2.87 2.21 -12.70
N ALA A 33 1.89 2.94 -13.23
CA ALA A 33 1.92 4.41 -13.22
C ALA A 33 1.89 4.96 -11.78
N ALA A 34 1.14 4.33 -10.88
CA ALA A 34 1.12 4.64 -9.43
C ALA A 34 2.39 4.20 -8.68
N THR A 35 3.21 3.32 -9.27
CA THR A 35 4.48 2.86 -8.69
C THR A 35 5.56 3.90 -8.95
N ALA A 36 5.81 4.79 -8.00
CA ALA A 36 6.73 5.93 -8.14
C ALA A 36 8.22 5.50 -8.07
N GLN A 37 8.60 4.59 -8.94
CA GLN A 37 9.96 4.07 -9.14
C GLN A 37 10.32 4.12 -10.63
N PRO A 38 10.99 5.18 -11.10
CA PRO A 38 11.26 5.42 -12.53
C PRO A 38 11.89 4.22 -13.26
N ALA A 39 12.85 3.55 -12.63
CA ALA A 39 13.51 2.38 -13.22
C ALA A 39 12.56 1.21 -13.50
N LYS A 40 11.43 1.11 -12.80
CA LYS A 40 10.40 0.09 -13.04
C LYS A 40 9.42 0.50 -14.14
N GLN A 41 9.34 1.79 -14.46
CA GLN A 41 8.39 2.37 -15.40
C GLN A 41 8.96 2.55 -16.81
N GLU A 42 10.29 2.77 -16.92
CA GLU A 42 10.95 3.22 -18.14
C GLU A 42 10.64 2.34 -19.37
N ALA A 43 10.72 1.03 -19.22
CA ALA A 43 10.50 0.07 -20.33
C ALA A 43 9.02 -0.03 -20.78
N PHE A 44 8.09 0.58 -20.04
CA PHE A 44 6.64 0.43 -20.26
C PHE A 44 5.95 1.74 -20.64
N GLN A 45 6.72 2.75 -20.99
CA GLN A 45 6.17 4.04 -21.46
C GLN A 45 5.49 3.90 -22.83
N PRO A 46 4.39 4.68 -23.11
CA PRO A 46 3.75 5.64 -22.20
C PRO A 46 2.81 4.97 -21.19
N LEU A 47 2.86 5.43 -19.95
CA LEU A 47 1.93 5.00 -18.89
C LEU A 47 0.73 5.95 -18.78
N PRO A 48 -0.41 5.48 -18.20
CA PRO A 48 -1.53 6.35 -17.90
C PRO A 48 -1.13 7.54 -17.02
N GLY A 49 -1.63 8.74 -17.34
CA GLY A 49 -1.49 9.93 -16.51
C GLY A 49 -2.41 9.91 -15.29
N GLY A 50 -2.40 11.03 -14.53
CA GLY A 50 -3.27 11.21 -13.35
C GLY A 50 -2.62 10.77 -12.03
N PHE A 51 -1.31 10.56 -12.00
CA PHE A 51 -0.56 10.25 -10.78
C PHE A 51 0.50 11.32 -10.52
N VAL A 52 0.59 11.76 -9.26
CA VAL A 52 1.60 12.71 -8.78
C VAL A 52 2.22 12.14 -7.52
N SER A 53 3.54 12.18 -7.41
CA SER A 53 4.22 11.69 -6.21
C SER A 53 4.58 12.82 -5.24
N THR A 54 4.67 12.46 -3.95
CA THR A 54 5.12 13.33 -2.86
C THR A 54 6.06 12.56 -1.94
N PRO A 55 7.06 13.20 -1.31
CA PRO A 55 7.97 12.51 -0.39
C PRO A 55 7.23 11.89 0.81
N ILE A 56 7.65 10.68 1.19
CA ILE A 56 7.17 10.03 2.42
C ILE A 56 7.60 10.85 3.64
N ASN A 57 6.69 10.99 4.62
CA ASN A 57 6.90 11.68 5.89
C ASN A 57 7.20 13.20 5.78
N ASP A 58 7.00 13.80 4.61
CA ASP A 58 7.07 15.26 4.42
C ASP A 58 5.67 15.87 4.41
N ILE A 59 5.17 16.23 5.59
CA ILE A 59 3.86 16.85 5.78
C ILE A 59 3.78 18.18 5.03
N GLN A 60 4.87 18.94 4.98
CA GLN A 60 4.89 20.26 4.32
C GLN A 60 4.77 20.11 2.80
N ALA A 61 5.46 19.13 2.20
CA ALA A 61 5.33 18.85 0.77
C ALA A 61 3.90 18.42 0.44
N LEU A 62 3.31 17.53 1.23
CA LEU A 62 1.93 17.09 1.06
C LEU A 62 0.94 18.25 1.19
N THR A 63 1.09 19.10 2.20
CA THR A 63 0.22 20.28 2.40
C THR A 63 0.31 21.24 1.22
N ARG A 64 1.52 21.59 0.77
CA ARG A 64 1.70 22.44 -0.42
C ARG A 64 1.04 21.86 -1.67
N LEU A 65 1.11 20.54 -1.84
CA LEU A 65 0.46 19.87 -2.97
C LEU A 65 -1.06 20.04 -2.91
N PHE A 66 -1.68 19.90 -1.74
CA PHE A 66 -3.12 20.11 -1.57
C PHE A 66 -3.51 21.60 -1.72
N GLU A 67 -2.69 22.53 -1.24
CA GLU A 67 -2.92 23.98 -1.44
C GLU A 67 -2.92 24.36 -2.94
N GLN A 68 -2.05 23.75 -3.73
CA GLN A 68 -1.88 24.07 -5.16
C GLN A 68 -2.87 23.33 -6.07
N GLN A 69 -3.20 22.09 -5.76
CA GLN A 69 -3.93 21.18 -6.65
C GLN A 69 -5.07 20.43 -5.96
N GLY A 70 -5.42 20.77 -4.72
CA GLY A 70 -6.40 20.01 -3.93
C GLY A 70 -7.75 19.83 -4.59
N HIS A 71 -8.16 20.76 -5.46
CA HIS A 71 -9.39 20.69 -6.23
C HIS A 71 -9.39 19.56 -7.31
N ASP A 72 -8.21 19.10 -7.73
CA ASP A 72 -8.04 18.02 -8.72
C ASP A 72 -7.65 16.67 -8.07
N ILE A 73 -7.29 16.66 -6.79
CA ILE A 73 -6.92 15.44 -6.08
C ILE A 73 -8.16 14.65 -5.68
N CYS A 74 -8.34 13.45 -6.25
CA CYS A 74 -9.43 12.54 -5.89
C CYS A 74 -9.04 11.52 -4.82
N ALA A 75 -7.76 11.20 -4.70
CA ALA A 75 -7.28 10.25 -3.69
C ALA A 75 -5.80 10.46 -3.33
N VAL A 76 -5.44 10.01 -2.14
CA VAL A 76 -4.06 9.70 -1.76
C VAL A 76 -3.97 8.19 -1.58
N MET A 77 -3.14 7.52 -2.39
CA MET A 77 -2.89 6.08 -2.31
C MET A 77 -1.49 5.83 -1.76
N LEU A 78 -1.40 5.04 -0.71
CA LEU A 78 -0.14 4.80 -0.02
C LEU A 78 -0.05 3.41 0.60
N GLU A 79 1.19 2.95 0.80
CA GLU A 79 1.54 1.87 1.71
C GLU A 79 1.86 2.51 3.08
N CYS A 80 1.21 2.06 4.17
CA CYS A 80 1.55 2.57 5.51
C CYS A 80 3.00 2.22 5.91
N ILE A 81 3.54 1.17 5.32
CA ILE A 81 4.95 0.79 5.37
C ILE A 81 5.33 0.39 3.95
N GLN A 82 6.19 1.16 3.29
CA GLN A 82 6.68 0.84 1.96
C GLN A 82 7.54 -0.42 2.01
N GLY A 83 7.15 -1.46 1.29
CA GLY A 83 7.86 -2.74 1.31
C GLY A 83 9.03 -2.80 0.33
N GLU A 84 8.75 -2.60 -0.95
CA GLU A 84 9.67 -2.82 -2.07
C GLU A 84 10.88 -1.87 -2.08
N SER A 85 10.78 -0.72 -1.44
CA SER A 85 11.86 0.27 -1.37
C SER A 85 12.78 0.09 -0.16
N GLY A 86 12.55 -0.90 0.69
CA GLY A 86 13.43 -1.22 1.82
C GLY A 86 12.79 -1.08 3.21
N VAL A 87 11.50 -1.33 3.32
CA VAL A 87 10.73 -1.28 4.57
C VAL A 87 10.81 0.07 5.26
N HIS A 88 10.13 1.06 4.69
CA HIS A 88 10.07 2.43 5.23
C HIS A 88 8.68 2.72 5.80
N PRO A 89 8.51 2.77 7.13
CA PRO A 89 7.25 3.15 7.76
C PRO A 89 6.91 4.62 7.55
N CYS A 90 5.64 4.91 7.31
CA CYS A 90 5.12 6.26 7.52
C CYS A 90 5.15 6.59 9.01
N THR A 91 5.26 7.88 9.34
CA THR A 91 5.03 8.33 10.71
C THR A 91 3.53 8.46 10.97
N LYS A 92 3.14 8.37 12.24
CA LYS A 92 1.74 8.56 12.65
C LYS A 92 1.23 9.94 12.24
N GLU A 93 2.04 10.96 12.49
CA GLU A 93 1.73 12.35 12.19
C GLU A 93 1.51 12.58 10.69
N PHE A 94 2.31 11.91 9.86
CA PHE A 94 2.14 11.97 8.40
C PHE A 94 0.82 11.33 7.96
N LEU A 95 0.48 10.14 8.47
CA LEU A 95 -0.77 9.48 8.14
C LEU A 95 -2.00 10.23 8.66
N GLU A 96 -1.91 10.87 9.83
CA GLU A 96 -2.93 11.77 10.35
C GLU A 96 -3.09 13.00 9.44
N ALA A 97 -2.00 13.58 8.94
CA ALA A 97 -2.04 14.69 7.99
C ALA A 97 -2.68 14.26 6.67
N VAL A 98 -2.32 13.09 6.11
CA VAL A 98 -2.99 12.51 4.94
C VAL A 98 -4.49 12.40 5.17
N ARG A 99 -4.90 11.82 6.32
CA ARG A 99 -6.33 11.63 6.65
C ARG A 99 -7.08 12.96 6.76
N ASN A 100 -6.49 13.95 7.38
CA ASN A 100 -7.10 15.27 7.56
C ASN A 100 -7.24 16.00 6.23
N LEU A 101 -6.17 16.09 5.44
CA LEU A 101 -6.18 16.75 4.13
C LEU A 101 -7.15 16.08 3.15
N THR A 102 -7.18 14.74 3.11
CA THR A 102 -8.14 14.05 2.25
C THR A 102 -9.59 14.34 2.65
N LYS A 103 -9.91 14.37 3.95
CA LYS A 103 -11.25 14.73 4.43
C LYS A 103 -11.62 16.18 4.10
N GLU A 104 -10.69 17.11 4.31
CA GLU A 104 -10.90 18.53 4.07
C GLU A 104 -11.20 18.84 2.59
N HIS A 105 -10.50 18.15 1.69
CA HIS A 105 -10.63 18.35 0.24
C HIS A 105 -11.63 17.39 -0.44
N GLY A 106 -12.32 16.54 0.32
CA GLY A 106 -13.26 15.56 -0.25
C GLY A 106 -12.59 14.45 -1.07
N ALA A 107 -11.29 14.23 -0.88
CA ALA A 107 -10.52 13.16 -1.49
C ALA A 107 -10.57 11.88 -0.65
N LEU A 108 -10.22 10.73 -1.24
CA LEU A 108 -10.19 9.44 -0.56
C LEU A 108 -8.78 9.11 -0.05
N MET A 109 -8.70 8.50 1.13
CA MET A 109 -7.49 7.85 1.60
C MET A 109 -7.53 6.37 1.26
N VAL A 110 -6.59 5.90 0.44
CA VAL A 110 -6.46 4.50 0.01
C VAL A 110 -5.22 3.90 0.64
N CYS A 111 -5.38 2.87 1.48
CA CYS A 111 -4.26 2.11 2.00
C CYS A 111 -4.06 0.84 1.19
N ASP A 112 -2.88 0.72 0.58
CA ASP A 112 -2.43 -0.50 -0.05
C ASP A 112 -1.86 -1.44 1.02
N GLU A 113 -2.68 -2.40 1.41
CA GLU A 113 -2.38 -3.40 2.43
C GLU A 113 -1.95 -4.75 1.83
N VAL A 114 -1.59 -4.75 0.54
CA VAL A 114 -1.16 -5.95 -0.17
C VAL A 114 0.05 -6.60 0.50
N GLN A 115 0.93 -5.82 1.13
CA GLN A 115 2.10 -6.34 1.84
C GLN A 115 2.00 -6.21 3.36
N THR A 116 1.39 -5.16 3.88
CA THR A 116 1.30 -4.85 5.31
C THR A 116 0.15 -5.56 6.02
N GLY A 117 -0.91 -5.89 5.28
CA GLY A 117 -2.12 -6.51 5.80
C GLY A 117 -1.97 -7.99 6.16
N ILE A 118 -3.09 -8.55 6.55
CA ILE A 118 -3.25 -9.97 6.90
C ILE A 118 -2.24 -10.39 7.98
N PHE A 119 -2.22 -9.60 9.06
CA PHE A 119 -1.39 -9.79 10.26
C PHE A 119 0.14 -9.70 10.03
N ARG A 120 0.62 -9.34 8.84
CA ARG A 120 2.06 -9.22 8.56
C ARG A 120 2.77 -8.28 9.55
N CYS A 121 2.12 -7.17 9.88
CA CYS A 121 2.65 -6.16 10.81
C CYS A 121 2.22 -6.37 12.26
N GLY A 122 1.56 -7.49 12.59
CA GLY A 122 1.09 -7.79 13.95
C GLY A 122 -0.26 -7.16 14.29
N THR A 123 -0.95 -6.61 13.31
CA THR A 123 -2.37 -6.22 13.35
C THR A 123 -3.05 -6.75 12.09
N PRO A 124 -4.37 -6.91 12.03
CA PRO A 124 -5.07 -7.32 10.81
C PRO A 124 -4.66 -6.49 9.60
N PHE A 125 -4.50 -5.18 9.77
CA PHE A 125 -4.01 -4.25 8.75
C PHE A 125 -2.97 -3.30 9.31
N GLY A 126 -2.00 -2.91 8.48
CA GLY A 126 -0.89 -2.05 8.87
C GLY A 126 -1.35 -0.66 9.33
N PHE A 127 -2.39 -0.07 8.72
CA PHE A 127 -2.92 1.24 9.12
C PHE A 127 -3.39 1.29 10.58
N GLN A 128 -3.76 0.15 11.16
CA GLN A 128 -4.23 0.09 12.56
C GLN A 128 -3.11 0.40 13.57
N HIS A 129 -1.85 0.12 13.21
CA HIS A 129 -0.70 0.52 14.02
C HIS A 129 -0.62 2.02 14.25
N PHE A 130 -1.09 2.79 13.27
CA PHE A 130 -0.98 4.25 13.28
C PHE A 130 -2.26 4.94 13.76
N GLY A 131 -3.32 4.16 14.03
CA GLY A 131 -4.60 4.69 14.53
C GLY A 131 -5.39 5.49 13.49
N VAL A 132 -5.12 5.31 12.20
CA VAL A 132 -5.88 5.93 11.11
C VAL A 132 -6.85 4.92 10.50
N THR A 133 -7.90 5.42 9.85
CA THR A 133 -8.85 4.59 9.12
C THR A 133 -8.98 5.12 7.69
N PRO A 134 -8.55 4.35 6.68
CA PRO A 134 -8.69 4.73 5.27
C PRO A 134 -10.13 4.57 4.78
N ASP A 135 -10.40 5.11 3.61
CA ASP A 135 -11.68 4.96 2.91
C ASP A 135 -11.70 3.68 2.05
N ILE A 136 -10.55 3.30 1.50
CA ILE A 136 -10.40 2.10 0.67
C ILE A 136 -9.15 1.32 1.13
N VAL A 137 -9.28 0.00 1.14
CA VAL A 137 -8.18 -0.93 1.47
C VAL A 137 -8.04 -1.95 0.34
N THR A 138 -6.83 -2.10 -0.20
CA THR A 138 -6.50 -3.16 -1.15
C THR A 138 -5.71 -4.27 -0.46
N MET A 139 -6.00 -5.52 -0.81
CA MET A 139 -5.44 -6.72 -0.17
C MET A 139 -5.09 -7.76 -1.23
N ALA A 140 -4.01 -8.49 -0.99
CA ALA A 140 -3.63 -9.67 -1.79
C ALA A 140 -2.62 -10.53 -1.03
N LYS A 141 -1.64 -11.11 -1.72
CA LYS A 141 -0.53 -11.93 -1.16
C LYS A 141 -1.00 -12.96 -0.14
N GLY A 142 -0.86 -12.66 1.15
CA GLY A 142 -1.18 -13.59 2.24
C GLY A 142 -2.67 -13.87 2.47
N ILE A 143 -3.60 -13.13 1.82
CA ILE A 143 -5.03 -13.19 2.12
C ILE A 143 -5.64 -14.60 2.03
N ALA A 144 -5.17 -15.42 1.11
CA ALA A 144 -5.71 -16.78 0.88
C ALA A 144 -4.67 -17.88 1.08
N GLY A 145 -3.67 -17.67 1.95
CA GLY A 145 -2.73 -18.71 2.38
C GLY A 145 -1.94 -19.40 1.26
N GLY A 146 -1.78 -18.74 0.10
CA GLY A 146 -1.08 -19.27 -1.07
C GLY A 146 -1.97 -19.43 -2.31
N MET A 147 -3.30 -19.39 -2.18
CA MET A 147 -4.19 -19.34 -3.36
C MET A 147 -4.18 -17.91 -3.94
N PRO A 148 -4.09 -17.77 -5.30
CA PRO A 148 -4.16 -16.45 -5.94
C PRO A 148 -5.48 -15.77 -5.65
N MET A 149 -5.43 -14.64 -4.94
CA MET A 149 -6.60 -13.82 -4.60
C MET A 149 -6.18 -12.37 -4.36
N GLY A 150 -7.04 -11.44 -4.76
CA GLY A 150 -7.01 -10.04 -4.35
C GLY A 150 -8.39 -9.60 -3.91
N ALA A 151 -8.44 -8.62 -3.03
CA ALA A 151 -9.67 -8.01 -2.56
C ALA A 151 -9.51 -6.50 -2.41
N CYS A 152 -10.62 -5.79 -2.54
CA CYS A 152 -10.73 -4.37 -2.26
C CYS A 152 -11.94 -4.16 -1.36
N ALA A 153 -11.75 -3.43 -0.27
CA ALA A 153 -12.81 -3.11 0.68
C ALA A 153 -13.01 -1.60 0.77
N ALA A 154 -14.28 -1.20 0.79
CA ALA A 154 -14.70 0.18 1.00
C ALA A 154 -16.03 0.20 1.76
N PRO A 155 -16.35 1.29 2.51
CA PRO A 155 -17.64 1.45 3.12
C PRO A 155 -18.75 1.59 2.06
N ALA A 156 -19.98 1.20 2.42
CA ALA A 156 -21.10 1.10 1.49
C ALA A 156 -21.38 2.38 0.69
N HIS A 157 -21.16 3.56 1.27
CA HIS A 157 -21.39 4.83 0.58
C HIS A 157 -20.38 5.09 -0.56
N ILE A 158 -19.16 4.56 -0.45
CA ILE A 158 -18.13 4.62 -1.51
C ILE A 158 -18.36 3.47 -2.50
N ALA A 159 -18.61 2.26 -2.01
CA ALA A 159 -18.82 1.08 -2.84
C ALA A 159 -20.00 1.24 -3.83
N LYS A 160 -20.99 2.09 -3.52
CA LYS A 160 -22.09 2.44 -4.44
C LYS A 160 -21.65 3.08 -5.76
N ALA A 161 -20.43 3.62 -5.85
CA ALA A 161 -19.88 4.12 -7.11
C ALA A 161 -19.66 2.99 -8.14
N TYR A 162 -19.42 1.77 -7.65
CA TYR A 162 -19.31 0.58 -8.49
C TYR A 162 -20.70 0.08 -8.89
N GLN A 163 -20.96 0.04 -10.19
CA GLN A 163 -22.21 -0.46 -10.75
C GLN A 163 -21.99 -1.82 -11.44
N PRO A 164 -23.05 -2.65 -11.56
CA PRO A 164 -22.94 -3.88 -12.33
C PRO A 164 -22.46 -3.60 -13.76
N GLY A 165 -21.36 -4.26 -14.15
CA GLY A 165 -20.73 -4.08 -15.48
C GLY A 165 -19.47 -3.20 -15.49
N ASP A 166 -19.19 -2.43 -14.42
CA ASP A 166 -18.00 -1.57 -14.36
C ASP A 166 -16.70 -2.36 -14.20
N HIS A 167 -16.78 -3.56 -13.63
CA HIS A 167 -15.65 -4.44 -13.39
C HIS A 167 -16.01 -5.90 -13.66
N GLY A 168 -15.04 -6.65 -14.16
CA GLY A 168 -15.18 -8.08 -14.38
C GLY A 168 -13.85 -8.81 -14.20
N THR A 169 -13.93 -10.05 -13.72
CA THR A 169 -12.79 -10.94 -13.61
C THR A 169 -13.26 -12.39 -13.77
N THR A 170 -12.56 -13.19 -14.59
CA THR A 170 -12.94 -14.56 -14.88
C THR A 170 -12.92 -15.46 -13.63
N PHE A 171 -11.93 -15.27 -12.77
CA PHE A 171 -11.73 -16.08 -11.56
C PHE A 171 -12.14 -15.38 -10.26
N GLY A 172 -12.73 -14.18 -10.33
CA GLY A 172 -13.18 -13.44 -9.16
C GLY A 172 -14.29 -14.20 -8.43
N GLY A 173 -14.20 -14.24 -7.09
CA GLY A 173 -15.13 -14.99 -6.26
C GLY A 173 -14.99 -16.51 -6.37
N SER A 174 -13.84 -17.02 -6.84
CA SER A 174 -13.56 -18.47 -6.84
C SER A 174 -13.83 -19.09 -5.47
N CYS A 175 -14.72 -20.09 -5.40
CA CYS A 175 -15.09 -20.74 -4.15
C CYS A 175 -13.87 -21.33 -3.42
N LEU A 176 -12.88 -21.85 -4.16
CA LEU A 176 -11.67 -22.40 -3.59
C LEU A 176 -10.81 -21.31 -2.94
N ALA A 177 -10.59 -20.18 -3.63
CA ALA A 177 -9.82 -19.08 -3.08
C ALA A 177 -10.52 -18.42 -1.87
N VAL A 178 -11.85 -18.28 -1.92
CA VAL A 178 -12.64 -17.78 -0.80
C VAL A 178 -12.59 -18.70 0.40
N ALA A 179 -12.71 -20.01 0.23
CA ALA A 179 -12.59 -20.98 1.31
C ALA A 179 -11.19 -20.93 1.95
N ALA A 180 -10.14 -20.85 1.12
CA ALA A 180 -8.76 -20.68 1.61
C ALA A 180 -8.56 -19.37 2.39
N ALA A 181 -9.12 -18.26 1.89
CA ALA A 181 -9.06 -16.98 2.58
C ALA A 181 -9.78 -17.02 3.93
N THR A 182 -10.97 -17.62 3.99
CA THR A 182 -11.72 -17.78 5.24
C THR A 182 -10.90 -18.56 6.26
N ALA A 183 -10.37 -19.73 5.89
CA ALA A 183 -9.54 -20.55 6.76
C ALA A 183 -8.27 -19.82 7.24
N THR A 184 -7.65 -19.03 6.35
CA THR A 184 -6.47 -18.19 6.68
C THR A 184 -6.83 -17.14 7.72
N LEU A 185 -7.89 -16.37 7.49
CA LEU A 185 -8.32 -15.31 8.40
C LEU A 185 -8.75 -15.88 9.76
N ASP A 186 -9.49 -16.99 9.79
CA ASP A 186 -9.89 -17.66 11.02
C ASP A 186 -8.66 -18.11 11.83
N THR A 187 -7.67 -18.68 11.16
CA THR A 187 -6.41 -19.11 11.81
C THR A 187 -5.65 -17.92 12.40
N LEU A 188 -5.48 -16.85 11.63
CA LEU A 188 -4.70 -15.69 12.03
C LEU A 188 -5.40 -14.83 13.11
N SER A 189 -6.72 -14.84 13.15
CA SER A 189 -7.50 -14.09 14.15
C SER A 189 -7.42 -14.72 15.55
N ASN A 190 -6.97 -15.96 15.68
CA ASN A 190 -6.89 -16.71 16.93
C ASN A 190 -5.53 -16.56 17.63
N GLY A 191 -5.17 -15.31 18.02
CA GLY A 191 -3.98 -15.05 18.84
C GLY A 191 -2.67 -14.88 18.07
N PHE A 192 -2.69 -14.92 16.74
CA PHE A 192 -1.48 -14.80 15.91
C PHE A 192 -0.83 -13.41 15.99
N GLN A 193 -1.62 -12.40 16.31
CA GLN A 193 -1.15 -11.02 16.43
C GLN A 193 0.02 -10.87 17.41
N GLN A 194 -0.13 -11.39 18.63
CA GLN A 194 0.91 -11.33 19.65
C GLN A 194 2.18 -12.08 19.19
N HIS A 195 2.01 -13.28 18.63
CA HIS A 195 3.13 -14.07 18.10
C HIS A 195 3.93 -13.31 17.04
N VAL A 196 3.27 -12.62 16.10
CA VAL A 196 3.91 -11.80 15.06
C VAL A 196 4.69 -10.65 15.67
N GLN A 197 4.12 -9.98 16.69
CA GLN A 197 4.77 -8.84 17.35
C GLN A 197 6.02 -9.29 18.12
N GLU A 198 5.91 -10.34 18.93
CA GLU A 198 7.00 -10.89 19.74
C GLU A 198 8.13 -11.45 18.88
N THR A 199 7.78 -12.23 17.84
CA THR A 199 8.76 -12.80 16.92
C THR A 199 9.48 -11.70 16.11
N GLY A 200 8.75 -10.69 15.65
CA GLY A 200 9.32 -9.55 14.95
C GLY A 200 10.28 -8.75 15.80
N GLU A 201 9.93 -8.50 17.06
CA GLU A 201 10.79 -7.81 18.02
C GLU A 201 12.05 -8.63 18.32
N TYR A 202 11.90 -9.91 18.62
CA TYR A 202 13.02 -10.83 18.81
C TYR A 202 13.98 -10.80 17.60
N MET A 203 13.44 -10.88 16.36
CA MET A 203 14.23 -10.84 15.14
C MET A 203 15.04 -9.54 15.03
N ARG A 204 14.41 -8.38 15.27
CA ARG A 204 15.09 -7.08 15.22
C ARG A 204 16.20 -6.96 16.26
N GLN A 205 15.95 -7.43 17.49
CA GLN A 205 16.96 -7.43 18.56
C GLN A 205 18.18 -8.31 18.20
N GLN A 206 17.95 -9.50 17.64
CA GLN A 206 19.04 -10.37 17.20
C GLN A 206 19.86 -9.75 16.07
N LEU A 207 19.17 -9.16 15.07
CA LEU A 207 19.81 -8.52 13.92
C LEU A 207 20.60 -7.27 14.32
N ALA A 208 20.15 -6.49 15.27
CA ALA A 208 20.85 -5.31 15.77
C ALA A 208 22.21 -5.64 16.41
N GLY A 209 22.40 -6.86 16.90
CA GLY A 209 23.66 -7.35 17.44
C GLY A 209 24.65 -7.92 16.39
N VAL A 210 24.23 -8.01 15.12
CA VAL A 210 25.06 -8.60 14.07
C VAL A 210 26.09 -7.60 13.55
N SER A 211 27.34 -8.01 13.48
CA SER A 211 28.42 -7.19 12.90
C SER A 211 28.09 -6.78 11.46
N LYS A 212 28.38 -5.52 11.14
CA LYS A 212 28.11 -4.89 9.82
C LYS A 212 26.62 -4.64 9.50
N VAL A 213 25.72 -4.81 10.41
CA VAL A 213 24.35 -4.27 10.35
C VAL A 213 24.39 -2.84 10.88
N LYS A 214 24.07 -1.86 10.04
CA LYS A 214 24.04 -0.43 10.40
C LYS A 214 22.70 -0.02 11.01
N GLU A 215 21.62 -0.53 10.43
CA GLU A 215 20.26 -0.20 10.83
C GLU A 215 19.38 -1.43 10.74
N VAL A 216 18.46 -1.56 11.69
CA VAL A 216 17.38 -2.55 11.67
C VAL A 216 16.07 -1.79 11.79
N ARG A 217 15.14 -1.97 10.85
CA ARG A 217 13.83 -1.31 10.87
C ARG A 217 12.71 -2.28 10.51
N GLY A 218 11.50 -1.95 10.92
CA GLY A 218 10.32 -2.74 10.57
C GLY A 218 9.27 -2.78 11.64
N VAL A 219 8.14 -3.43 11.31
CA VAL A 219 6.97 -3.61 12.18
C VAL A 219 6.48 -5.05 12.02
N GLY A 220 6.26 -5.74 13.14
CA GLY A 220 5.91 -7.15 13.11
C GLY A 220 6.95 -7.98 12.37
N LEU A 221 6.52 -8.79 11.42
CA LEU A 221 7.39 -9.61 10.55
C LEU A 221 7.72 -8.96 9.20
N MET A 222 7.53 -7.66 9.08
CA MET A 222 7.98 -6.87 7.94
C MET A 222 9.22 -6.09 8.36
N ASN A 223 10.42 -6.65 8.08
CA ASN A 223 11.69 -6.13 8.59
C ASN A 223 12.70 -5.95 7.45
N ALA A 224 13.60 -4.99 7.62
CA ALA A 224 14.76 -4.77 6.78
C ALA A 224 15.99 -4.43 7.61
N ILE A 225 17.17 -4.67 7.03
CA ILE A 225 18.46 -4.24 7.57
C ILE A 225 19.20 -3.44 6.51
N ASP A 226 19.90 -2.41 6.95
CA ASP A 226 20.93 -1.77 6.16
C ASP A 226 22.30 -2.29 6.58
N LEU A 227 23.07 -2.67 5.58
CA LEU A 227 24.39 -3.25 5.78
C LEU A 227 25.49 -2.19 5.62
N ASP A 228 26.63 -2.46 6.22
CA ASP A 228 27.84 -1.70 5.96
C ASP A 228 28.24 -1.77 4.48
N GLU A 229 28.76 -0.67 3.92
CA GLU A 229 29.15 -0.56 2.51
C GLU A 229 30.22 -1.58 2.07
N SER A 230 30.94 -2.17 3.04
CA SER A 230 31.89 -3.27 2.78
C SER A 230 31.20 -4.61 2.49
N VAL A 231 29.88 -4.71 2.65
CA VAL A 231 29.12 -5.95 2.43
C VAL A 231 28.45 -5.88 1.06
N ASP A 232 28.75 -6.84 0.21
CA ASP A 232 28.02 -7.06 -1.04
C ASP A 232 26.65 -7.73 -0.74
N ALA A 233 25.62 -6.91 -0.61
CA ALA A 233 24.28 -7.39 -0.30
C ALA A 233 23.70 -8.36 -1.36
N PRO A 234 23.84 -8.13 -2.67
CA PRO A 234 23.48 -9.10 -3.70
C PRO A 234 24.17 -10.45 -3.53
N ALA A 235 25.47 -10.46 -3.27
CA ALA A 235 26.22 -11.71 -3.05
C ALA A 235 25.79 -12.42 -1.76
N LEU A 236 25.42 -11.66 -0.71
CA LEU A 236 24.89 -12.23 0.51
C LEU A 236 23.53 -12.92 0.27
N VAL A 237 22.63 -12.28 -0.48
CA VAL A 237 21.32 -12.85 -0.86
C VAL A 237 21.51 -14.15 -1.64
N GLN A 238 22.43 -14.17 -2.61
CA GLN A 238 22.72 -15.38 -3.40
C GLN A 238 23.25 -16.56 -2.55
N LYS A 239 23.93 -16.27 -1.45
CA LYS A 239 24.40 -17.32 -0.52
C LYS A 239 23.33 -17.80 0.44
N ALA A 240 22.28 -17.00 0.66
CA ALA A 240 21.19 -17.34 1.56
C ALA A 240 20.07 -18.14 0.87
N LEU A 241 20.04 -18.17 -0.47
CA LEU A 241 19.11 -18.93 -1.32
C LEU A 241 19.68 -20.32 -1.60
#